data_1da5a92bcb0a38d02424fb7d37dd1eaf
#
_entry.id   1da5a92bcb0a38d02424fb7d37dd1eaf
#
_cell.length_a   1.000
_cell.length_b   1.000
_cell.length_c   1.000
_cell.angle_alpha   90.00
_cell.angle_beta   90.00
_cell.angle_gamma   90.00
#
_symmetry.space_group_name_H-M   'P 1'
#
loop_
_entity.id
_entity.type
_entity.pdbx_description
1 polymer ?
#
loop_
_entity_poly.entity_id
_entity_poly.type
_entity_poly.pdbx_seq_one_letter_code
_entity_poly.pdbx_strand_id
1 'polypeptide(L)'
;MRAESLDLARIQAGSGTTHVVVGPGPGSPAETAISRDSLQACRGRIPWLGVCLGHQVLALAMGARVLPTGSPVHGKRDWIDHDGSGIFSALPRPFLAARYHSLAVEEASVPATLRVVARASSRELLPTIMGCGIPGE
;
A
#
# COMPACT_ATOMS: atom_id res chain seq x y z
N MET A 1 10.70 -12.76 -6.73
CA MET A 1 11.11 -13.34 -5.42
C MET A 1 9.86 -13.42 -4.55
N ARG A 2 9.58 -14.54 -3.89
CA ARG A 2 8.49 -14.58 -2.90
C ARG A 2 8.90 -13.79 -1.67
N ALA A 3 7.94 -13.18 -0.97
CA ALA A 3 8.23 -12.42 0.26
C ALA A 3 8.94 -13.27 1.32
N GLU A 4 8.67 -14.56 1.35
CA GLU A 4 9.31 -15.55 2.25
C GLU A 4 10.83 -15.71 2.04
N SER A 5 11.38 -15.24 0.91
CA SER A 5 12.80 -15.32 0.58
C SER A 5 13.52 -13.96 0.59
N LEU A 6 12.90 -12.94 1.17
CA LEU A 6 13.52 -11.63 1.29
C LEU A 6 14.67 -11.70 2.30
N ASP A 7 15.88 -11.42 1.83
CA ASP A 7 17.05 -11.36 2.70
C ASP A 7 17.14 -9.96 3.35
N LEU A 8 16.55 -9.83 4.52
CA LEU A 8 16.58 -8.60 5.31
C LEU A 8 18.00 -8.16 5.65
N ALA A 9 18.94 -9.11 5.81
CA ALA A 9 20.34 -8.79 6.08
C ALA A 9 20.96 -8.02 4.91
N ARG A 10 20.57 -8.31 3.67
CA ARG A 10 21.04 -7.57 2.49
C ARG A 10 20.53 -6.13 2.49
N ILE A 11 19.29 -5.90 2.89
CA ILE A 11 18.73 -4.55 3.01
C ILE A 11 19.49 -3.76 4.08
N GLN A 12 19.77 -4.39 5.22
CA GLN A 12 20.45 -3.77 6.36
C GLN A 12 21.94 -3.54 6.10
N ALA A 13 22.60 -4.44 5.36
CA ALA A 13 24.04 -4.38 5.09
C ALA A 13 24.44 -3.33 4.02
N GLY A 14 23.51 -2.58 3.47
CA GLY A 14 23.82 -1.58 2.43
C GLY A 14 24.30 -2.18 1.11
N SER A 15 23.80 -3.35 0.75
CA SER A 15 24.24 -4.19 -0.39
C SER A 15 23.86 -3.65 -1.78
N GLY A 16 23.76 -2.32 -1.95
CA GLY A 16 23.36 -1.68 -3.21
C GLY A 16 21.85 -1.68 -3.46
N THR A 17 21.03 -2.10 -2.49
CA THR A 17 19.57 -1.96 -2.56
C THR A 17 19.19 -0.48 -2.47
N THR A 18 18.63 0.06 -3.54
CA THR A 18 18.23 1.49 -3.62
C THR A 18 16.74 1.70 -3.38
N HIS A 19 15.92 0.69 -3.64
CA HIS A 19 14.46 0.75 -3.47
C HIS A 19 13.93 -0.64 -3.10
N VAL A 20 12.84 -0.70 -2.35
CA VAL A 20 12.10 -1.93 -2.05
C VAL A 20 10.66 -1.79 -2.52
N VAL A 21 10.19 -2.79 -3.28
CA VAL A 21 8.78 -2.87 -3.70
C VAL A 21 8.17 -4.15 -3.16
N VAL A 22 7.11 -4.03 -2.36
CA VAL A 22 6.31 -5.15 -1.87
C VAL A 22 5.02 -5.21 -2.66
N GLY A 23 4.87 -6.26 -3.45
CA GLY A 23 3.77 -6.45 -4.40
C GLY A 23 2.52 -7.09 -3.79
N PRO A 24 1.56 -7.44 -4.68
CA PRO A 24 0.40 -8.25 -4.32
C PRO A 24 0.82 -9.63 -3.80
N GLY A 25 0.01 -10.21 -2.92
CA GLY A 25 0.22 -11.55 -2.40
C GLY A 25 -1.06 -12.12 -1.77
N PRO A 26 -1.10 -13.43 -1.53
CA PRO A 26 -2.19 -14.08 -0.81
C PRO A 26 -2.12 -13.78 0.69
N GLY A 27 -3.23 -14.05 1.38
CA GLY A 27 -3.34 -13.89 2.83
C GLY A 27 -3.70 -12.47 3.28
N SER A 28 -3.51 -12.20 4.55
CA SER A 28 -3.77 -10.91 5.15
C SER A 28 -2.47 -10.16 5.48
N PRO A 29 -2.48 -8.83 5.57
CA PRO A 29 -1.28 -8.06 5.92
C PRO A 29 -0.75 -8.39 7.32
N ALA A 30 -1.59 -8.89 8.22
CA ALA A 30 -1.18 -9.32 9.57
C ALA A 30 -0.29 -10.58 9.54
N GLU A 31 -0.48 -11.44 8.55
CA GLU A 31 0.25 -12.72 8.40
C GLU A 31 1.59 -12.55 7.68
N THR A 32 1.87 -11.38 7.11
CA THR A 32 3.09 -11.12 6.32
C THR A 32 4.17 -10.44 7.17
N ALA A 33 4.70 -11.15 8.17
CA ALA A 33 5.73 -10.63 9.07
C ALA A 33 6.93 -10.07 8.31
N ILE A 34 7.44 -10.81 7.31
CA ILE A 34 8.62 -10.42 6.53
C ILE A 34 8.42 -9.11 5.74
N SER A 35 7.20 -8.85 5.25
CA SER A 35 6.90 -7.59 4.57
C SER A 35 6.90 -6.41 5.54
N ARG A 36 6.38 -6.60 6.74
CA ARG A 36 6.43 -5.62 7.82
C ARG A 36 7.86 -5.35 8.29
N ASP A 37 8.66 -6.42 8.45
CA ASP A 37 10.06 -6.31 8.86
C ASP A 37 10.90 -5.59 7.80
N SER A 38 10.60 -5.80 6.49
CA SER A 38 11.23 -5.05 5.40
C SER A 38 10.93 -3.55 5.46
N LEU A 39 9.69 -3.17 5.78
CA LEU A 39 9.31 -1.77 5.95
C LEU A 39 10.10 -1.13 7.12
N GLN A 40 10.21 -1.83 8.23
CA GLN A 40 10.97 -1.38 9.40
C GLN A 40 12.47 -1.19 9.06
N ALA A 41 13.05 -2.15 8.32
CA ALA A 41 14.45 -2.11 7.91
C ALA A 41 14.75 -0.96 6.93
N CYS A 42 13.77 -0.57 6.10
CA CYS A 42 13.92 0.48 5.10
C CYS A 42 13.65 1.89 5.65
N ARG A 43 12.84 2.01 6.70
CA ARG A 43 12.29 3.28 7.18
C ARG A 43 13.38 4.34 7.42
N GLY A 44 13.22 5.53 6.79
CA GLY A 44 14.17 6.63 6.85
C GLY A 44 15.53 6.39 6.18
N ARG A 45 15.67 5.29 5.40
CA ARG A 45 16.93 4.89 4.76
C ARG A 45 16.79 4.55 3.28
N ILE A 46 15.78 3.77 2.93
CA ILE A 46 15.54 3.26 1.57
C ILE A 46 14.07 3.46 1.24
N PRO A 47 13.73 4.10 0.09
CA PRO A 47 12.35 4.21 -0.37
C PRO A 47 11.67 2.84 -0.45
N TRP A 48 10.46 2.76 0.10
CA TRP A 48 9.67 1.55 0.15
C TRP A 48 8.29 1.78 -0.46
N LEU A 49 7.92 0.97 -1.44
CA LEU A 49 6.62 1.02 -2.11
C LEU A 49 5.82 -0.25 -1.84
N GLY A 50 4.63 -0.09 -1.30
CA GLY A 50 3.65 -1.17 -1.18
C GLY A 50 2.58 -1.11 -2.25
N VAL A 51 2.34 -2.25 -2.92
CA VAL A 51 1.27 -2.40 -3.92
C VAL A 51 0.31 -3.48 -3.45
N CYS A 52 -0.99 -3.20 -3.43
CA CYS A 52 -2.05 -4.10 -2.97
C CYS A 52 -1.80 -4.57 -1.52
N LEU A 53 -1.38 -5.82 -1.30
CA LEU A 53 -1.03 -6.33 0.02
C LEU A 53 0.07 -5.49 0.68
N GLY A 54 1.08 -5.07 -0.07
CA GLY A 54 2.14 -4.18 0.45
C GLY A 54 1.59 -2.83 0.94
N HIS A 55 0.62 -2.22 0.24
CA HIS A 55 -0.06 -1.01 0.71
C HIS A 55 -0.80 -1.25 2.04
N GLN A 56 -1.47 -2.40 2.18
CA GLN A 56 -2.16 -2.77 3.41
C GLN A 56 -1.19 -3.03 4.57
N VAL A 57 -0.02 -3.62 4.28
CA VAL A 57 1.07 -3.79 5.26
C VAL A 57 1.57 -2.44 5.76
N LEU A 58 1.78 -1.46 4.87
CA LEU A 58 2.17 -0.10 5.25
C LEU A 58 1.13 0.52 6.19
N ALA A 59 -0.14 0.49 5.81
CA ALA A 59 -1.22 1.06 6.59
C ALA A 59 -1.30 0.43 7.99
N LEU A 60 -1.25 -0.90 8.06
CA LEU A 60 -1.28 -1.64 9.33
C LEU A 60 -0.07 -1.33 10.21
N ALA A 61 1.14 -1.27 9.64
CA ALA A 61 2.37 -0.94 10.37
C ALA A 61 2.37 0.49 10.91
N MET A 62 1.64 1.40 10.27
CA MET A 62 1.46 2.78 10.72
C MET A 62 0.31 2.93 11.73
N GLY A 63 -0.41 1.86 12.07
CA GLY A 63 -1.48 1.85 13.07
C GLY A 63 -2.89 1.98 12.52
N ALA A 64 -3.09 1.99 11.21
CA ALA A 64 -4.41 1.90 10.61
C ALA A 64 -4.96 0.47 10.68
N ARG A 65 -6.27 0.31 10.56
CA ARG A 65 -6.93 -1.00 10.45
C ARG A 65 -7.17 -1.36 8.99
N VAL A 66 -7.04 -2.64 8.68
CA VAL A 66 -7.38 -3.22 7.38
C VAL A 66 -8.50 -4.22 7.58
N LEU A 67 -9.63 -3.99 6.93
CA LEU A 67 -10.88 -4.72 7.13
C LEU A 67 -11.41 -5.27 5.80
N PRO A 68 -12.24 -6.33 5.83
CA PRO A 68 -13.00 -6.77 4.65
C PRO A 68 -13.87 -5.64 4.10
N THR A 69 -13.91 -5.49 2.77
CA THR A 69 -14.67 -4.43 2.09
C THR A 69 -16.18 -4.66 2.09
N GLY A 70 -16.68 -5.80 2.54
CA GLY A 70 -18.07 -6.21 2.42
C GLY A 70 -18.48 -6.63 0.99
N SER A 71 -17.79 -6.13 -0.02
CA SER A 71 -17.97 -6.50 -1.43
C SER A 71 -16.60 -6.67 -2.09
N PRO A 72 -16.09 -7.90 -2.20
CA PRO A 72 -14.83 -8.18 -2.88
C PRO A 72 -14.86 -7.70 -4.34
N VAL A 73 -13.78 -7.04 -4.76
CA VAL A 73 -13.64 -6.52 -6.13
C VAL A 73 -12.57 -7.31 -6.85
N HIS A 74 -12.94 -7.96 -7.96
CA HIS A 74 -12.03 -8.75 -8.79
C HIS A 74 -12.18 -8.36 -10.26
N GLY A 75 -11.16 -7.71 -10.82
CA GLY A 75 -11.09 -7.35 -12.24
C GLY A 75 -12.00 -6.21 -12.68
N LYS A 76 -12.73 -5.56 -11.78
CA LYS A 76 -13.54 -4.38 -12.12
C LYS A 76 -12.63 -3.16 -12.27
N ARG A 77 -12.87 -2.37 -13.30
CA ARG A 77 -12.23 -1.06 -13.48
C ARG A 77 -12.96 -0.01 -12.68
N ASP A 78 -12.21 0.91 -12.11
CA ASP A 78 -12.73 2.03 -11.33
C ASP A 78 -11.88 3.28 -11.56
N TRP A 79 -12.50 4.44 -11.45
CA TRP A 79 -11.78 5.71 -11.48
C TRP A 79 -11.08 5.94 -10.14
N ILE A 80 -9.80 6.25 -10.21
CA ILE A 80 -8.97 6.55 -9.05
C ILE A 80 -8.67 8.04 -9.07
N ASP A 81 -9.20 8.77 -8.09
CA ASP A 81 -8.79 10.15 -7.82
C ASP A 81 -7.61 10.17 -6.85
N HIS A 82 -6.67 11.11 -7.05
CA HIS A 82 -5.45 11.23 -6.26
C HIS A 82 -5.04 12.69 -6.12
N ASP A 83 -4.19 13.00 -5.16
CA ASP A 83 -3.75 14.37 -4.89
C ASP A 83 -2.60 14.86 -5.78
N GLY A 84 -2.08 14.02 -6.66
CA GLY A 84 -0.97 14.31 -7.56
C GLY A 84 0.42 14.22 -6.91
N SER A 85 0.52 13.73 -5.68
CA SER A 85 1.81 13.62 -4.99
C SER A 85 2.53 12.30 -5.27
N GLY A 86 3.85 12.29 -5.05
CA GLY A 86 4.70 11.11 -5.12
C GLY A 86 4.57 10.37 -6.46
N ILE A 87 4.30 9.08 -6.42
CA ILE A 87 4.18 8.23 -7.62
C ILE A 87 3.00 8.62 -8.53
N PHE A 88 2.05 9.41 -8.06
CA PHE A 88 0.90 9.85 -8.85
C PHE A 88 1.15 11.15 -9.64
N SER A 89 2.29 11.81 -9.46
CA SER A 89 2.56 13.13 -10.05
C SER A 89 2.53 13.18 -11.58
N ALA A 90 2.82 12.05 -12.24
CA ALA A 90 2.82 11.94 -13.70
C ALA A 90 1.55 11.28 -14.27
N LEU A 91 0.56 10.94 -13.43
CA LEU A 91 -0.66 10.26 -13.87
C LEU A 91 -1.78 11.26 -14.15
N PRO A 92 -2.69 10.95 -15.12
CA PRO A 92 -3.93 11.70 -15.28
C PRO A 92 -4.77 11.71 -13.98
N ARG A 93 -5.52 12.77 -13.77
CA ARG A 93 -6.37 12.89 -12.59
C ARG A 93 -7.83 13.15 -12.97
N PRO A 94 -8.72 12.19 -12.76
CA PRO A 94 -8.50 10.81 -12.28
C PRO A 94 -7.93 9.90 -13.38
N PHE A 95 -7.49 8.68 -12.99
CA PHE A 95 -7.12 7.64 -13.94
C PHE A 95 -7.93 6.36 -13.71
N LEU A 96 -8.03 5.51 -14.76
CA LEU A 96 -8.77 4.27 -14.69
C LEU A 96 -7.82 3.12 -14.30
N ALA A 97 -8.17 2.36 -13.25
CA ALA A 97 -7.39 1.21 -12.80
C ALA A 97 -8.27 -0.01 -12.53
N ALA A 98 -7.68 -1.20 -12.67
CA ALA A 98 -8.32 -2.44 -12.29
C ALA A 98 -8.14 -2.68 -10.78
N ARG A 99 -9.21 -3.13 -10.12
CA ARG A 99 -9.21 -3.45 -8.70
C ARG A 99 -9.27 -4.96 -8.49
N TYR A 100 -8.42 -5.47 -7.59
CA TYR A 100 -8.34 -6.88 -7.19
C TYR A 100 -8.09 -6.97 -5.69
N HIS A 101 -9.12 -6.72 -4.87
CA HIS A 101 -8.96 -6.79 -3.42
C HIS A 101 -10.27 -7.12 -2.71
N SER A 102 -10.18 -7.82 -1.59
CA SER A 102 -11.26 -8.10 -0.65
C SER A 102 -11.08 -7.38 0.70
N LEU A 103 -9.89 -6.80 0.92
CA LEU A 103 -9.55 -6.02 2.09
C LEU A 103 -9.28 -4.57 1.69
N ALA A 104 -9.57 -3.63 2.60
CA ALA A 104 -9.26 -2.21 2.44
C ALA A 104 -8.86 -1.57 3.77
N VAL A 105 -8.12 -0.46 3.68
CA VAL A 105 -7.80 0.37 4.83
C VAL A 105 -9.06 1.09 5.28
N GLU A 106 -9.39 0.99 6.57
CA GLU A 106 -10.51 1.70 7.19
C GLU A 106 -10.15 3.17 7.39
N GLU A 107 -10.87 4.06 6.72
CA GLU A 107 -10.55 5.50 6.72
C GLU A 107 -10.56 6.13 8.12
N ALA A 108 -11.52 5.76 8.97
CA ALA A 108 -11.63 6.27 10.33
C ALA A 108 -10.45 5.88 11.24
N SER A 109 -9.64 4.89 10.83
CA SER A 109 -8.48 4.42 11.59
C SER A 109 -7.15 5.01 11.13
N VAL A 110 -7.13 5.79 10.05
CA VAL A 110 -5.90 6.34 9.49
C VAL A 110 -5.30 7.38 10.44
N PRO A 111 -4.09 7.14 10.97
CA PRO A 111 -3.47 8.09 11.89
C PRO A 111 -2.92 9.33 11.14
N ALA A 112 -2.66 10.42 11.86
CA ALA A 112 -2.11 11.66 11.29
C ALA A 112 -0.72 11.49 10.65
N THR A 113 0.00 10.42 11.00
CA THR A 113 1.31 10.07 10.41
C THR A 113 1.20 9.39 9.04
N LEU A 114 -0.02 9.10 8.58
CA LEU A 114 -0.28 8.49 7.28
C LEU A 114 -1.26 9.37 6.50
N ARG A 115 -0.86 9.82 5.31
CA ARG A 115 -1.71 10.63 4.44
C ARG A 115 -2.37 9.75 3.39
N VAL A 116 -3.69 9.85 3.25
CA VAL A 116 -4.41 9.23 2.13
C VAL A 116 -4.21 10.11 0.88
N VAL A 117 -3.63 9.53 -0.16
CA VAL A 117 -3.24 10.21 -1.40
C VAL A 117 -4.06 9.78 -2.61
N ALA A 118 -4.76 8.64 -2.54
CA ALA A 118 -5.63 8.18 -3.62
C ALA A 118 -6.86 7.43 -3.10
N ARG A 119 -7.99 7.60 -3.79
CA ARG A 119 -9.28 6.93 -3.50
C ARG A 119 -9.94 6.45 -4.78
N ALA A 120 -10.63 5.32 -4.69
CA ALA A 120 -11.57 4.89 -5.72
C ALA A 120 -12.88 5.69 -5.60
N SER A 121 -13.40 6.13 -6.75
CA SER A 121 -14.58 7.03 -6.84
C SER A 121 -15.84 6.29 -7.29
N SER A 122 -15.91 4.98 -7.13
CA SER A 122 -17.07 4.18 -7.55
C SER A 122 -18.36 4.68 -6.92
N ARG A 123 -19.39 4.90 -7.75
CA ARG A 123 -20.74 5.19 -7.29
C ARG A 123 -21.46 3.97 -6.72
N GLU A 124 -20.97 2.77 -7.05
CA GLU A 124 -21.59 1.49 -6.66
C GLU A 124 -21.02 0.93 -5.36
N LEU A 125 -19.86 1.41 -4.92
CA LEU A 125 -19.15 0.93 -3.73
C LEU A 125 -18.75 2.13 -2.88
N LEU A 126 -18.64 1.92 -1.57
CA LEU A 126 -18.12 2.96 -0.68
C LEU A 126 -16.74 3.43 -1.16
N PRO A 127 -16.43 4.74 -1.03
CA PRO A 127 -15.11 5.25 -1.33
C PRO A 127 -14.05 4.42 -0.62
N THR A 128 -13.06 3.95 -1.37
CA THR A 128 -12.03 3.04 -0.84
C THR A 128 -10.68 3.71 -0.97
N ILE A 129 -9.89 3.70 0.11
CA ILE A 129 -8.51 4.18 0.08
C ILE A 129 -7.69 3.27 -0.84
N MET A 130 -7.08 3.87 -1.86
CA MET A 130 -6.27 3.18 -2.87
C MET A 130 -4.78 3.53 -2.78
N GLY A 131 -4.43 4.57 -2.05
CA GLY A 131 -3.05 4.96 -1.83
C GLY A 131 -2.86 5.76 -0.54
N CYS A 132 -1.78 5.46 0.17
CA CYS A 132 -1.32 6.20 1.33
C CYS A 132 0.17 6.51 1.21
N GLY A 133 0.60 7.59 1.82
CA GLY A 133 2.00 7.98 1.90
C GLY A 133 2.36 8.51 3.29
N ILE A 134 3.62 8.39 3.66
CA ILE A 134 4.17 9.00 4.88
C ILE A 134 4.59 10.42 4.51
N PRO A 135 4.11 11.47 5.20
CA PRO A 135 4.50 12.84 4.91
C PRO A 135 6.02 13.03 5.06
N GLY A 136 6.67 13.59 4.04
CA GLY A 136 8.10 13.86 4.06
C GLY A 136 9.02 12.71 3.63
N GLU A 137 8.45 11.59 3.22
CA GLU A 137 9.19 10.44 2.65
C GLU A 137 8.79 10.18 1.19
#